data_4aeed8cce572741495fad36da4c7d531
#
_entry.id   4aeed8cce572741495fad36da4c7d531
#
_cell.length_a   1.000
_cell.length_b   1.000
_cell.length_c   1.000
_cell.angle_alpha   90.00
_cell.angle_beta   90.00
_cell.angle_gamma   90.00
#
_symmetry.space_group_name_H-M   'P 1'
#
loop_
_entity.id
_entity.type
_entity.pdbx_description
1 polymer ?
#
loop_
_entity_poly.entity_id
_entity_poly.type
_entity_poly.pdbx_seq_one_letter_code
_entity_poly.pdbx_strand_id
1 'polypeptide(L)'
;MSVFKCKMCGGTVEFEPGATVGVCDSCGTKQALPRLDDDRKANLYDRANHFRRNNDFDKAMGIYEQILNEDNTDAEAYWSLVLCRYGIEYVEDPATHKRVPTVNRAQYTSIFADEDYKSALQYADSYQKEIYEQEAKAIDDIQKGILE
;
A
#
# COMPACT_ATOMS: atom_id res chain seq x y z
N MET A 1 -19.63 -10.83 5.34
CA MET A 1 -18.52 -10.36 4.48
C MET A 1 -18.06 -8.99 4.95
N SER A 2 -16.76 -8.79 5.05
CA SER A 2 -16.20 -7.50 5.46
C SER A 2 -15.88 -6.65 4.24
N VAL A 3 -15.80 -5.33 4.45
CA VAL A 3 -15.57 -4.36 3.38
C VAL A 3 -14.41 -3.46 3.77
N PHE A 4 -13.53 -3.19 2.81
CA PHE A 4 -12.40 -2.27 2.96
C PHE A 4 -12.38 -1.34 1.75
N LYS A 5 -12.00 -0.09 1.95
CA LYS A 5 -11.87 0.85 0.83
C LYS A 5 -10.56 0.60 0.09
N CYS A 6 -10.65 0.51 -1.22
CA CYS A 6 -9.47 0.27 -2.06
C CYS A 6 -8.42 1.36 -1.82
N LYS A 7 -7.20 0.93 -1.55
CA LYS A 7 -6.09 1.86 -1.29
C LYS A 7 -5.67 2.66 -2.53
N MET A 8 -6.09 2.23 -3.71
CA MET A 8 -5.72 2.89 -4.97
C MET A 8 -6.79 3.84 -5.48
N CYS A 9 -8.06 3.42 -5.49
CA CYS A 9 -9.13 4.24 -6.07
C CYS A 9 -10.21 4.66 -5.08
N GLY A 10 -10.21 4.10 -3.86
CA GLY A 10 -11.24 4.39 -2.87
C GLY A 10 -12.55 3.62 -3.06
N GLY A 11 -12.63 2.74 -4.06
CA GLY A 11 -13.79 1.88 -4.27
C GLY A 11 -13.92 0.80 -3.21
N THR A 12 -14.78 -0.17 -3.44
CA THR A 12 -15.07 -1.22 -2.46
C THR A 12 -14.30 -2.49 -2.73
N VAL A 13 -13.63 -3.00 -1.68
CA VAL A 13 -13.01 -4.33 -1.69
C VAL A 13 -13.81 -5.20 -0.71
N GLU A 14 -14.48 -6.22 -1.21
CA GLU A 14 -15.17 -7.19 -0.37
C GLU A 14 -14.24 -8.38 -0.13
N PHE A 15 -14.26 -8.92 1.08
CA PHE A 15 -13.39 -10.04 1.44
C PHE A 15 -14.01 -10.89 2.55
N GLU A 16 -13.64 -12.17 2.58
CA GLU A 16 -14.04 -13.10 3.62
C GLU A 16 -13.26 -12.82 4.91
N PRO A 17 -13.86 -13.06 6.09
CA PRO A 17 -13.12 -12.94 7.35
C PRO A 17 -11.86 -13.81 7.33
N GLY A 18 -10.73 -13.21 7.72
CA GLY A 18 -9.44 -13.88 7.72
C GLY A 18 -8.67 -13.84 6.40
N ALA A 19 -9.28 -13.30 5.32
CA ALA A 19 -8.58 -13.13 4.05
C ALA A 19 -7.47 -12.08 4.20
N THR A 20 -6.35 -12.30 3.52
CA THR A 20 -5.20 -11.39 3.55
C THR A 20 -5.01 -10.64 2.23
N VAL A 21 -5.79 -10.99 1.22
CA VAL A 21 -5.81 -10.31 -0.09
C VAL A 21 -7.25 -10.17 -0.56
N GLY A 22 -7.49 -9.17 -1.38
CA GLY A 22 -8.79 -8.93 -1.98
C GLY A 22 -8.67 -8.20 -3.31
N VAL A 23 -9.77 -8.13 -4.05
CA VAL A 23 -9.81 -7.46 -5.35
C VAL A 23 -10.86 -6.35 -5.31
N CYS A 24 -10.47 -5.16 -5.77
CA CYS A 24 -11.39 -4.02 -5.84
C CYS A 24 -12.43 -4.21 -6.95
N ASP A 25 -13.70 -4.00 -6.61
CA ASP A 25 -14.80 -4.10 -7.58
C ASP A 25 -14.74 -3.00 -8.66
N SER A 26 -14.16 -1.85 -8.31
CA SER A 26 -14.13 -0.70 -9.23
C SER A 26 -12.92 -0.69 -10.15
N CYS A 27 -11.71 -0.83 -9.63
CA CYS A 27 -10.49 -0.77 -10.45
C CYS A 27 -9.86 -2.12 -10.77
N GLY A 28 -10.37 -3.20 -10.18
CA GLY A 28 -9.89 -4.56 -10.43
C GLY A 28 -8.55 -4.91 -9.81
N THR A 29 -7.96 -4.02 -9.00
CA THR A 29 -6.65 -4.25 -8.41
C THR A 29 -6.72 -5.32 -7.32
N LYS A 30 -5.86 -6.34 -7.45
CA LYS A 30 -5.61 -7.29 -6.37
C LYS A 30 -4.63 -6.65 -5.40
N GLN A 31 -4.98 -6.64 -4.12
CA GLN A 31 -4.19 -5.94 -3.11
C GLN A 31 -4.12 -6.70 -1.80
N ALA A 32 -3.05 -6.47 -1.06
CA ALA A 32 -2.91 -6.98 0.29
C ALA A 32 -3.86 -6.22 1.22
N LEU A 33 -4.43 -6.91 2.19
CA LEU A 33 -5.33 -6.31 3.16
C LEU A 33 -4.61 -6.15 4.50
N PRO A 34 -4.89 -5.05 5.23
CA PRO A 34 -4.38 -4.91 6.59
C PRO A 34 -5.13 -5.84 7.54
N ARG A 35 -4.59 -6.01 8.75
CA ARG A 35 -5.33 -6.68 9.82
C ARG A 35 -6.38 -5.71 10.36
N LEU A 36 -7.64 -6.02 10.11
CA LEU A 36 -8.75 -5.21 10.57
C LEU A 36 -9.41 -5.88 11.78
N ASP A 37 -8.66 -5.93 12.89
CA ASP A 37 -9.07 -6.62 14.12
C ASP A 37 -10.17 -5.87 14.85
N ASP A 38 -10.24 -4.55 14.69
CA ASP A 38 -11.23 -3.71 15.34
C ASP A 38 -11.57 -2.48 14.49
N ASP A 39 -12.63 -1.78 14.88
CA ASP A 39 -13.11 -0.60 14.15
C ASP A 39 -12.13 0.56 14.20
N ARG A 40 -11.38 0.69 15.29
CA ARG A 40 -10.38 1.74 15.45
C ARG A 40 -9.29 1.61 14.39
N LYS A 41 -8.77 0.41 14.19
CA LYS A 41 -7.72 0.14 13.20
C LYS A 41 -8.25 0.37 11.79
N ALA A 42 -9.46 -0.09 11.51
CA ALA A 42 -10.11 0.14 10.21
C ALA A 42 -10.25 1.64 9.93
N ASN A 43 -10.63 2.43 10.90
CA ASN A 43 -10.76 3.88 10.77
C ASN A 43 -9.41 4.56 10.54
N LEU A 44 -8.36 4.10 11.23
CA LEU A 44 -7.01 4.64 11.03
C LEU A 44 -6.52 4.40 9.60
N TYR A 45 -6.71 3.18 9.07
CA TYR A 45 -6.36 2.88 7.69
C TYR A 45 -7.16 3.69 6.68
N ASP A 46 -8.46 3.85 6.92
CA ASP A 46 -9.31 4.62 6.03
C ASP A 46 -8.81 6.07 5.93
N ARG A 47 -8.49 6.69 7.06
CA ARG A 47 -7.97 8.06 7.09
C ARG A 47 -6.59 8.18 6.47
N ALA A 48 -5.68 7.26 6.80
CA ALA A 48 -4.33 7.27 6.26
C ALA A 48 -4.33 7.10 4.75
N ASN A 49 -5.10 6.14 4.25
CA ASN A 49 -5.21 5.87 2.82
C ASN A 49 -5.86 7.04 2.08
N HIS A 50 -6.82 7.73 2.71
CA HIS A 50 -7.43 8.93 2.14
C HIS A 50 -6.37 10.03 1.93
N PHE A 51 -5.54 10.31 2.93
CA PHE A 51 -4.47 11.29 2.79
C PHE A 51 -3.47 10.88 1.71
N ARG A 52 -3.08 9.61 1.68
CA ARG A 52 -2.14 9.12 0.68
C ARG A 52 -2.71 9.26 -0.74
N ARG A 53 -3.98 8.91 -0.95
CA ARG A 53 -4.63 9.07 -2.26
C ARG A 53 -4.67 10.53 -2.72
N ASN A 54 -4.69 11.47 -1.79
CA ASN A 54 -4.66 12.90 -2.07
C ASN A 54 -3.23 13.48 -2.05
N ASN A 55 -2.22 12.63 -2.06
CA ASN A 55 -0.80 12.99 -2.08
C ASN A 55 -0.33 13.75 -0.84
N ASP A 56 -1.07 13.64 0.27
CA ASP A 56 -0.66 14.18 1.56
C ASP A 56 0.11 13.10 2.32
N PHE A 57 1.31 12.80 1.82
CA PHE A 57 2.11 11.67 2.27
C PHE A 57 2.56 11.81 3.72
N ASP A 58 2.88 13.01 4.16
CA ASP A 58 3.39 13.21 5.52
C ASP A 58 2.31 12.95 6.58
N LYS A 59 1.09 13.39 6.33
CA LYS A 59 -0.04 13.10 7.23
C LYS A 59 -0.37 11.61 7.25
N ALA A 60 -0.34 10.98 6.07
CA ALA A 60 -0.56 9.55 5.97
C ALA A 60 0.48 8.77 6.76
N MET A 61 1.76 9.12 6.65
CA MET A 61 2.85 8.47 7.38
C MET A 61 2.63 8.51 8.89
N GLY A 62 2.21 9.67 9.42
CA GLY A 62 1.96 9.81 10.85
C GLY A 62 0.91 8.83 11.34
N ILE A 63 -0.14 8.59 10.56
CA ILE A 63 -1.20 7.64 10.93
C ILE A 63 -0.71 6.20 10.81
N TYR A 64 0.03 5.85 9.75
CA TYR A 64 0.59 4.51 9.62
C TYR A 64 1.57 4.18 10.76
N GLU A 65 2.37 5.15 11.18
CA GLU A 65 3.26 4.98 12.33
C GLU A 65 2.47 4.75 13.62
N GLN A 66 1.34 5.43 13.78
CA GLN A 66 0.44 5.22 14.91
C GLN A 66 -0.08 3.78 14.92
N ILE A 67 -0.45 3.24 13.76
CA ILE A 67 -0.89 1.85 13.62
C ILE A 67 0.23 0.90 14.07
N LEU A 68 1.46 1.15 13.66
CA LEU A 68 2.62 0.33 14.03
C LEU A 68 2.97 0.43 15.52
N ASN A 69 2.70 1.56 16.15
CA ASN A 69 2.88 1.68 17.60
C ASN A 69 1.93 0.77 18.38
N GLU A 70 0.76 0.50 17.82
CA GLU A 70 -0.22 -0.40 18.43
C GLU A 70 -0.03 -1.85 18.01
N ASP A 71 0.44 -2.11 16.78
CA ASP A 71 0.73 -3.45 16.26
C ASP A 71 1.92 -3.38 15.30
N ASN A 72 3.11 -3.66 15.81
CA ASN A 72 4.35 -3.58 15.01
C ASN A 72 4.57 -4.80 14.10
N THR A 73 3.57 -5.67 13.95
CA THR A 73 3.62 -6.84 13.05
C THR A 73 2.68 -6.70 11.85
N ASP A 74 2.10 -5.53 11.64
CA ASP A 74 1.17 -5.30 10.53
C ASP A 74 1.95 -4.97 9.25
N ALA A 75 2.06 -5.95 8.37
CA ALA A 75 2.82 -5.83 7.12
C ALA A 75 2.33 -4.67 6.25
N GLU A 76 1.02 -4.47 6.16
CA GLU A 76 0.45 -3.43 5.30
C GLU A 76 0.84 -2.02 5.77
N ALA A 77 0.97 -1.80 7.08
CA ALA A 77 1.40 -0.50 7.60
C ALA A 77 2.85 -0.20 7.18
N TYR A 78 3.74 -1.18 7.25
CA TYR A 78 5.11 -1.02 6.77
C TYR A 78 5.14 -0.71 5.27
N TRP A 79 4.39 -1.47 4.47
CA TRP A 79 4.32 -1.24 3.03
C TRP A 79 3.75 0.15 2.71
N SER A 80 2.76 0.59 3.46
CA SER A 80 2.16 1.92 3.28
C SER A 80 3.16 3.04 3.56
N LEU A 81 4.05 2.86 4.54
CA LEU A 81 5.14 3.82 4.79
C LEU A 81 6.08 3.89 3.59
N VAL A 82 6.40 2.77 2.96
CA VAL A 82 7.21 2.75 1.74
C VAL A 82 6.54 3.56 0.64
N LEU A 83 5.25 3.36 0.42
CA LEU A 83 4.49 4.10 -0.59
C LEU A 83 4.56 5.61 -0.34
N CYS A 84 4.47 6.04 0.91
CA CYS A 84 4.57 7.46 1.26
C CYS A 84 5.98 8.01 1.05
N ARG A 85 7.00 7.21 1.40
CA ARG A 85 8.41 7.66 1.25
C ARG A 85 8.75 7.94 -0.19
N TYR A 86 8.31 7.09 -1.11
CA TYR A 86 8.54 7.27 -2.54
C TYR A 86 7.49 8.16 -3.21
N GLY A 87 6.48 8.61 -2.47
CA GLY A 87 5.42 9.45 -2.98
C GLY A 87 4.63 8.78 -4.09
N ILE A 88 4.18 7.54 -3.83
CA ILE A 88 3.50 6.74 -4.82
C ILE A 88 2.05 7.16 -4.97
N GLU A 89 1.68 7.59 -6.17
CA GLU A 89 0.31 7.84 -6.57
C GLU A 89 -0.07 6.81 -7.64
N TYR A 90 -1.16 6.10 -7.44
CA TYR A 90 -1.65 5.13 -8.41
C TYR A 90 -2.63 5.81 -9.36
N VAL A 91 -2.29 5.81 -10.64
CA VAL A 91 -3.10 6.46 -11.68
C VAL A 91 -3.62 5.41 -12.67
N GLU A 92 -4.71 5.73 -13.37
CA GLU A 92 -5.25 4.85 -14.39
C GLU A 92 -4.41 4.92 -15.66
N ASP A 93 -3.96 3.76 -16.14
CA ASP A 93 -3.29 3.65 -17.44
C ASP A 93 -4.33 3.79 -18.55
N PRO A 94 -4.21 4.78 -19.45
CA PRO A 94 -5.22 4.99 -20.51
C PRO A 94 -5.37 3.79 -21.46
N ALA A 95 -4.32 2.98 -21.63
CA ALA A 95 -4.35 1.85 -22.56
C ALA A 95 -5.01 0.61 -21.94
N THR A 96 -4.76 0.33 -20.66
CA THR A 96 -5.21 -0.91 -20.01
C THR A 96 -6.31 -0.69 -18.99
N HIS A 97 -6.57 0.54 -18.58
CA HIS A 97 -7.52 0.94 -17.52
C HIS A 97 -7.16 0.36 -16.14
N LYS A 98 -5.92 -0.15 -16.00
CA LYS A 98 -5.40 -0.65 -14.73
C LYS A 98 -4.72 0.48 -13.96
N ARG A 99 -4.67 0.34 -12.64
CA ARG A 99 -3.94 1.28 -11.79
C ARG A 99 -2.45 0.95 -11.82
N VAL A 100 -1.65 1.96 -12.11
CA VAL A 100 -0.19 1.84 -12.16
C VAL A 100 0.45 2.89 -11.26
N PRO A 101 1.61 2.58 -10.65
CA PRO A 101 2.26 3.54 -9.75
C PRO A 101 2.97 4.65 -10.50
N THR A 102 3.07 5.81 -9.84
CA THR A 102 3.98 6.90 -10.22
C THR A 102 4.83 7.23 -9.02
N VAL A 103 6.06 7.70 -9.24
CA VAL A 103 7.00 8.04 -8.17
C VAL A 103 7.15 9.56 -8.12
N ASN A 104 6.67 10.18 -7.03
CA ASN A 104 6.74 11.62 -6.84
C ASN A 104 7.87 12.07 -5.90
N ARG A 105 8.44 11.13 -5.12
CA ARG A 105 9.55 11.38 -4.19
C ARG A 105 10.65 10.34 -4.43
N ALA A 106 11.35 10.43 -5.57
CA ALA A 106 12.41 9.48 -5.89
C ALA A 106 13.51 9.47 -4.83
N GLN A 107 13.98 8.29 -4.47
CA GLN A 107 15.05 8.08 -3.50
C GLN A 107 16.31 7.60 -4.22
N TYR A 108 17.47 7.83 -3.62
CA TYR A 108 18.74 7.37 -4.20
C TYR A 108 19.00 5.88 -3.94
N THR A 109 18.37 5.32 -2.90
CA THR A 109 18.49 3.89 -2.58
C THR A 109 17.35 3.11 -3.23
N SER A 110 17.63 1.83 -3.57
CA SER A 110 16.60 0.95 -4.11
C SER A 110 15.53 0.65 -3.07
N ILE A 111 14.28 0.52 -3.52
CA ILE A 111 13.16 0.08 -2.66
C ILE A 111 13.46 -1.27 -2.01
N PHE A 112 14.22 -2.15 -2.68
CA PHE A 112 14.59 -3.47 -2.14
C PHE A 112 15.53 -3.37 -0.94
N ALA A 113 16.21 -2.24 -0.75
CA ALA A 113 17.07 -1.99 0.41
C ALA A 113 16.34 -1.24 1.53
N ASP A 114 15.09 -0.84 1.31
CA ASP A 114 14.30 -0.08 2.28
C ASP A 114 13.96 -0.95 3.50
N GLU A 115 14.22 -0.44 4.71
CA GLU A 115 13.99 -1.19 5.95
C GLU A 115 12.52 -1.51 6.17
N ASP A 116 11.62 -0.59 5.85
CA ASP A 116 10.18 -0.83 6.00
C ASP A 116 9.68 -1.85 4.99
N TYR A 117 10.25 -1.88 3.78
CA TYR A 117 9.95 -2.92 2.80
C TYR A 117 10.35 -4.29 3.33
N LYS A 118 11.54 -4.40 3.91
CA LYS A 118 12.01 -5.65 4.52
C LYS A 118 11.09 -6.10 5.64
N SER A 119 10.64 -5.16 6.48
CA SER A 119 9.71 -5.47 7.57
C SER A 119 8.35 -5.91 7.03
N ALA A 120 7.86 -5.28 5.97
CA ALA A 120 6.62 -5.70 5.31
C ALA A 120 6.71 -7.15 4.84
N LEU A 121 7.81 -7.53 4.20
CA LEU A 121 8.01 -8.92 3.75
C LEU A 121 8.13 -9.89 4.93
N GLN A 122 8.76 -9.47 6.02
CA GLN A 122 8.91 -10.30 7.22
C GLN A 122 7.57 -10.70 7.82
N TYR A 123 6.61 -9.78 7.87
CA TYR A 123 5.32 -10.00 8.52
C TYR A 123 4.21 -10.40 7.54
N ALA A 124 4.46 -10.35 6.25
CA ALA A 124 3.50 -10.73 5.22
C ALA A 124 3.36 -12.25 5.10
N ASP A 125 2.17 -12.74 4.78
CA ASP A 125 2.01 -14.13 4.35
C ASP A 125 2.48 -14.29 2.90
N SER A 126 2.42 -15.51 2.35
CA SER A 126 2.92 -15.78 1.01
C SER A 126 2.14 -15.02 -0.07
N TYR A 127 0.84 -14.81 0.10
CA TYR A 127 0.01 -14.08 -0.86
C TYR A 127 0.32 -12.58 -0.86
N GLN A 128 0.43 -12.00 0.33
CA GLN A 128 0.78 -10.59 0.49
C GLN A 128 2.20 -10.31 -0.01
N LYS A 129 3.12 -11.20 0.32
CA LYS A 129 4.53 -11.07 -0.09
C LYS A 129 4.66 -11.01 -1.61
N GLU A 130 3.96 -11.87 -2.32
CA GLU A 130 3.96 -11.86 -3.78
C GLU A 130 3.50 -10.51 -4.34
N ILE A 131 2.43 -9.95 -3.79
CA ILE A 131 1.91 -8.65 -4.21
C ILE A 131 2.93 -7.54 -3.95
N TYR A 132 3.53 -7.51 -2.76
CA TYR A 132 4.51 -6.49 -2.40
C TYR A 132 5.76 -6.57 -3.29
N GLU A 133 6.23 -7.77 -3.59
CA GLU A 133 7.40 -7.96 -4.45
C GLU A 133 7.12 -7.49 -5.88
N GLN A 134 5.94 -7.78 -6.42
CA GLN A 134 5.56 -7.32 -7.76
C GLN A 134 5.43 -5.81 -7.82
N GLU A 135 4.79 -5.19 -6.83
CA GLU A 135 4.64 -3.74 -6.78
C GLU A 135 6.00 -3.05 -6.57
N ALA A 136 6.84 -3.61 -5.71
CA ALA A 136 8.18 -3.06 -5.46
C ALA A 136 9.03 -3.07 -6.73
N LYS A 137 8.95 -4.14 -7.53
CA LYS A 137 9.67 -4.20 -8.80
C LYS A 137 9.20 -3.13 -9.78
N ALA A 138 7.89 -2.93 -9.89
CA ALA A 138 7.34 -1.88 -10.75
C ALA A 138 7.80 -0.49 -10.32
N ILE A 139 7.81 -0.22 -9.02
CA ILE A 139 8.27 1.06 -8.46
C ILE A 139 9.76 1.25 -8.70
N ASP A 140 10.56 0.21 -8.49
CA ASP A 140 12.01 0.26 -8.69
C ASP A 140 12.35 0.56 -10.15
N ASP A 141 11.67 -0.08 -11.09
CA ASP A 141 11.88 0.14 -12.52
C ASP A 141 11.57 1.61 -12.90
N ILE A 142 10.50 2.17 -12.36
CA ILE A 142 10.14 3.57 -12.59
C ILE A 142 11.18 4.50 -11.99
N GLN A 143 11.62 4.24 -10.76
CA GLN A 143 12.61 5.07 -10.08
C GLN A 143 13.96 5.06 -10.84
N LYS A 144 14.39 3.91 -11.33
CA LYS A 144 15.61 3.81 -12.13
C LYS A 144 15.54 4.69 -13.38
N GLY A 145 14.38 4.73 -14.04
CA GLY A 145 14.17 5.60 -15.19
C GLY A 145 14.29 7.08 -14.85
N ILE A 146 13.82 7.49 -13.66
CA ILE A 146 13.93 8.87 -13.21
C ILE A 146 15.38 9.27 -12.93
N LEU A 147 16.17 8.36 -12.35
CA LEU A 147 17.54 8.63 -11.92
C LEU A 147 18.58 8.50 -13.04
N GLU A 148 18.22 7.96 -14.18
CA GLU A 148 19.11 7.83 -15.33
C GLU A 148 19.36 9.14 -16.09
#